data_b3b2c8b29482e37e57548da177acb197
#
_entry.id   b3b2c8b29482e37e57548da177acb197
#
_cell.length_a   1.000
_cell.length_b   1.000
_cell.length_c   1.000
_cell.angle_alpha   90.00
_cell.angle_beta   90.00
_cell.angle_gamma   90.00
#
_symmetry.space_group_name_H-M   'P 1'
#
loop_
_entity.id
_entity.type
_entity.pdbx_description
1 polymer ?
#
loop_
_entity_poly.entity_id
_entity_poly.type
_entity_poly.pdbx_seq_one_letter_code
_entity_poly.pdbx_strand_id
1 'polypeptide(L)'
;LQAEAKEYPLSLFVTLTYDDEHLPIERIGSDLFQTNVAVVSKRDVQLFMKRLRKKYEDYKMRYFVTSEYGAKNGRPHYHMILFGFPFTGKMAGDLLAECWQNGFVQAHPLTIKEIAYVCKYMYEKSMCPEILRDEKKYKPFMLCSRNPGIGFGFMKADIIEFYRRHPRDYVRAWAGHKMAMPRYYADKLYDDDMKAFLKEMREEFFRHKMFNEWI
;
A
#
# COMPACT_ATOMS: atom_id res chain seq x y z
N LEU A 1 6.09 4.45 -2.59
CA LEU A 1 5.61 3.81 -3.82
C LEU A 1 6.22 4.44 -5.07
N GLN A 2 6.17 5.77 -5.25
CA GLN A 2 6.78 6.45 -6.41
C GLN A 2 8.29 6.19 -6.54
N ALA A 3 9.02 6.20 -5.42
CA ALA A 3 10.46 5.90 -5.42
C ALA A 3 10.72 4.44 -5.82
N GLU A 4 9.89 3.51 -5.36
CA GLU A 4 9.99 2.09 -5.75
C GLU A 4 9.69 1.91 -7.24
N ALA A 5 8.65 2.55 -7.77
CA ALA A 5 8.28 2.46 -9.18
C ALA A 5 9.39 2.95 -10.13
N LYS A 6 10.25 3.87 -9.69
CA LYS A 6 11.42 4.32 -10.47
C LYS A 6 12.51 3.25 -10.60
N GLU A 7 12.64 2.38 -9.60
CA GLU A 7 13.62 1.28 -9.63
C GLU A 7 13.10 0.07 -10.44
N TYR A 8 11.79 0.00 -10.69
CA TYR A 8 11.14 -1.08 -11.41
C TYR A 8 10.31 -0.54 -12.59
N PRO A 9 10.93 -0.38 -13.79
CA PRO A 9 10.23 0.15 -14.98
C PRO A 9 8.97 -0.61 -15.35
N LEU A 10 8.97 -1.94 -15.13
CA LEU A 10 7.80 -2.79 -15.31
C LEU A 10 7.07 -2.93 -13.97
N SER A 11 6.14 -2.03 -13.73
CA SER A 11 5.26 -2.04 -12.56
C SER A 11 3.82 -2.11 -13.01
N LEU A 12 3.03 -2.93 -12.35
CA LEU A 12 1.62 -3.14 -12.65
C LEU A 12 0.74 -2.69 -11.47
N PHE A 13 -0.41 -2.14 -11.80
CA PHE A 13 -1.54 -2.09 -10.90
C PHE A 13 -2.41 -3.32 -11.16
N VAL A 14 -2.70 -4.06 -10.10
CA VAL A 14 -3.42 -5.33 -10.15
C VAL A 14 -4.61 -5.28 -9.22
N THR A 15 -5.79 -5.60 -9.72
CA THR A 15 -6.98 -5.81 -8.91
C THR A 15 -7.30 -7.30 -8.86
N LEU A 16 -7.40 -7.84 -7.65
CA LEU A 16 -7.81 -9.22 -7.39
C LEU A 16 -9.22 -9.23 -6.80
N THR A 17 -10.10 -10.02 -7.39
CA THR A 17 -11.49 -10.16 -6.97
C THR A 17 -11.84 -11.64 -6.88
N TYR A 18 -12.68 -12.02 -5.92
CA TYR A 18 -13.19 -13.39 -5.81
C TYR A 18 -14.30 -13.64 -6.83
N ASP A 19 -14.40 -14.87 -7.33
CA ASP A 19 -15.63 -15.42 -7.86
C ASP A 19 -16.59 -15.86 -6.71
N ASP A 20 -17.74 -16.42 -7.04
CA ASP A 20 -18.72 -16.82 -6.01
C ASP A 20 -18.32 -18.11 -5.30
N GLU A 21 -17.55 -18.99 -5.94
CA GLU A 21 -17.14 -20.28 -5.39
C GLU A 21 -16.02 -20.12 -4.35
N HIS A 22 -15.14 -19.14 -4.53
CA HIS A 22 -13.97 -18.92 -3.69
C HIS A 22 -14.15 -17.75 -2.70
N LEU A 23 -15.33 -17.12 -2.68
CA LEU A 23 -15.59 -15.99 -1.79
C LEU A 23 -15.49 -16.42 -0.32
N PRO A 24 -14.55 -15.87 0.47
CA PRO A 24 -14.43 -16.24 1.88
C PRO A 24 -15.64 -15.70 2.66
N ILE A 25 -16.46 -16.62 3.17
CA ILE A 25 -17.64 -16.31 3.96
C ILE A 25 -17.41 -16.72 5.40
N GLU A 26 -17.70 -15.81 6.31
CA GLU A 26 -17.69 -16.05 7.74
C GLU A 26 -19.08 -15.84 8.33
N ARG A 27 -19.39 -16.60 9.35
CA ARG A 27 -20.67 -16.53 10.08
C ARG A 27 -20.48 -15.62 11.29
N ILE A 28 -21.11 -14.46 11.26
CA ILE A 28 -20.92 -13.39 12.24
C ILE A 28 -22.26 -13.08 12.93
N GLY A 29 -22.21 -12.80 14.21
CA GLY A 29 -23.38 -12.43 15.02
C GLY A 29 -23.45 -13.15 16.35
N SER A 30 -24.56 -12.97 17.07
CA SER A 30 -24.84 -13.65 18.33
C SER A 30 -25.44 -15.05 18.10
N ASP A 31 -25.58 -15.84 19.17
CA ASP A 31 -26.20 -17.18 19.09
C ASP A 31 -27.64 -17.15 18.56
N LEU A 32 -28.35 -16.03 18.71
CA LEU A 32 -29.72 -15.84 18.26
C LEU A 32 -29.83 -15.30 16.82
N PHE A 33 -28.83 -14.54 16.35
CA PHE A 33 -28.87 -13.91 15.04
C PHE A 33 -27.48 -13.99 14.39
N GLN A 34 -27.31 -14.93 13.46
CA GLN A 34 -26.08 -15.08 12.69
C GLN A 34 -26.35 -14.78 11.23
N THR A 35 -25.39 -14.09 10.59
CA THR A 35 -25.42 -13.81 9.16
C THR A 35 -24.12 -14.21 8.49
N ASN A 36 -24.20 -14.65 7.25
CA ASN A 36 -23.04 -14.93 6.41
C ASN A 36 -22.51 -13.63 5.80
N VAL A 37 -21.25 -13.34 6.04
CA VAL A 37 -20.61 -12.09 5.57
C VAL A 37 -19.34 -12.43 4.82
N ALA A 38 -19.17 -11.82 3.63
CA ALA A 38 -17.93 -11.91 2.88
C ALA A 38 -16.82 -11.14 3.60
N VAL A 39 -15.64 -11.76 3.76
CA VAL A 39 -14.53 -11.20 4.54
C VAL A 39 -13.23 -11.14 3.76
N VAL A 40 -12.38 -10.15 4.08
CA VAL A 40 -11.04 -10.07 3.51
C VAL A 40 -10.12 -11.15 4.08
N SER A 41 -9.28 -11.74 3.22
CA SER A 41 -8.33 -12.80 3.60
C SER A 41 -6.88 -12.38 3.32
N LYS A 42 -6.10 -12.14 4.39
CA LYS A 42 -4.65 -11.94 4.27
C LYS A 42 -3.95 -13.19 3.72
N ARG A 43 -4.49 -14.35 4.07
CA ARG A 43 -3.92 -15.65 3.69
C ARG A 43 -3.92 -15.83 2.17
N ASP A 44 -5.01 -15.47 1.50
CA ASP A 44 -5.13 -15.65 0.05
C ASP A 44 -4.16 -14.75 -0.72
N VAL A 45 -3.99 -13.51 -0.27
CA VAL A 45 -2.97 -12.60 -0.81
C VAL A 45 -1.56 -13.17 -0.59
N GLN A 46 -1.27 -13.73 0.58
CA GLN A 46 0.02 -14.35 0.86
C GLN A 46 0.26 -15.61 0.00
N LEU A 47 -0.76 -16.43 -0.21
CA LEU A 47 -0.69 -17.63 -1.06
C LEU A 47 -0.51 -17.23 -2.53
N PHE A 48 -1.22 -16.21 -3.01
CA PHE A 48 -1.01 -15.64 -4.34
C PHE A 48 0.46 -15.24 -4.53
N MET A 49 1.01 -14.44 -3.64
CA MET A 49 2.41 -14.01 -3.72
C MET A 49 3.40 -15.17 -3.61
N LYS A 50 3.07 -16.20 -2.82
CA LYS A 50 3.91 -17.41 -2.72
C LYS A 50 3.92 -18.19 -4.04
N ARG A 51 2.74 -18.41 -4.65
CA ARG A 51 2.62 -19.09 -5.96
C ARG A 51 3.33 -18.32 -7.06
N LEU A 52 3.11 -16.98 -7.09
CA LEU A 52 3.73 -16.11 -8.07
C LEU A 52 5.27 -16.15 -8.00
N ARG A 53 5.83 -16.03 -6.80
CA ARG A 53 7.29 -16.10 -6.60
C ARG A 53 7.88 -17.46 -6.90
N LYS A 54 7.14 -18.54 -6.63
CA LYS A 54 7.59 -19.90 -6.98
C LYS A 54 7.60 -20.13 -8.51
N LYS A 55 6.58 -19.61 -9.21
CA LYS A 55 6.44 -19.75 -10.66
C LYS A 55 7.46 -18.93 -11.44
N TYR A 56 7.85 -17.78 -10.90
CA TYR A 56 8.76 -16.80 -11.53
C TYR A 56 9.94 -16.50 -10.60
N GLU A 57 10.66 -17.55 -10.18
CA GLU A 57 11.73 -17.46 -9.17
C GLU A 57 12.93 -16.63 -9.61
N ASP A 58 13.19 -16.55 -10.92
CA ASP A 58 14.26 -15.74 -11.51
C ASP A 58 14.00 -14.23 -11.40
N TYR A 59 12.78 -13.83 -11.05
CA TYR A 59 12.39 -12.41 -11.00
C TYR A 59 12.19 -11.91 -9.57
N LYS A 60 12.91 -10.88 -9.21
CA LYS A 60 12.79 -10.23 -7.92
C LYS A 60 11.56 -9.33 -7.87
N MET A 61 10.43 -9.89 -7.49
CA MET A 61 9.17 -9.16 -7.39
C MET A 61 8.94 -8.59 -6.00
N ARG A 62 8.46 -7.34 -5.97
CA ARG A 62 8.04 -6.65 -4.75
C ARG A 62 6.61 -6.18 -4.91
N TYR A 63 5.92 -5.93 -3.81
CA TYR A 63 4.52 -5.56 -3.85
C TYR A 63 4.12 -4.62 -2.71
N PHE A 64 3.06 -3.90 -2.97
CA PHE A 64 2.25 -3.18 -1.99
C PHE A 64 0.79 -3.47 -2.30
N VAL A 65 0.00 -3.88 -1.33
CA VAL A 65 -1.40 -4.25 -1.51
C VAL A 65 -2.27 -3.70 -0.38
N THR A 66 -3.45 -3.22 -0.74
CA THR A 66 -4.53 -2.87 0.20
C THR A 66 -5.74 -3.73 -0.08
N SER A 67 -6.48 -4.08 0.96
CA SER A 67 -7.78 -4.71 0.85
C SER A 67 -8.89 -3.70 1.08
N GLU A 68 -10.02 -3.89 0.43
CA GLU A 68 -11.24 -3.12 0.64
C GLU A 68 -12.49 -3.97 0.51
N TYR A 69 -13.60 -3.46 1.01
CA TYR A 69 -14.93 -3.99 0.73
C TYR A 69 -15.61 -3.10 -0.32
N GLY A 70 -16.08 -3.70 -1.40
CA GLY A 70 -16.75 -2.98 -2.48
C GLY A 70 -18.02 -2.25 -2.00
N ALA A 71 -18.21 -1.02 -2.45
CA ALA A 71 -19.28 -0.13 -2.01
C ALA A 71 -20.71 -0.67 -2.24
N LYS A 72 -20.91 -1.50 -3.29
CA LYS A 72 -22.25 -2.00 -3.65
C LYS A 72 -22.64 -3.25 -2.86
N ASN A 73 -21.74 -4.23 -2.78
CA ASN A 73 -22.06 -5.58 -2.29
C ASN A 73 -21.19 -6.02 -1.12
N GLY A 74 -20.31 -5.15 -0.60
CA GLY A 74 -19.36 -5.54 0.43
C GLY A 74 -18.37 -6.63 0.00
N ARG A 75 -18.26 -6.95 -1.32
CA ARG A 75 -17.36 -8.00 -1.80
C ARG A 75 -15.91 -7.58 -1.60
N PRO A 76 -15.06 -8.43 -1.01
CA PRO A 76 -13.65 -8.15 -0.82
C PRO A 76 -12.90 -7.98 -2.15
N HIS A 77 -12.09 -6.92 -2.23
CA HIS A 77 -11.17 -6.64 -3.33
C HIS A 77 -9.77 -6.36 -2.79
N TYR A 78 -8.76 -6.61 -3.63
CA TYR A 78 -7.39 -6.27 -3.31
C TYR A 78 -6.81 -5.43 -4.44
N HIS A 79 -6.31 -4.25 -4.09
CA HIS A 79 -5.59 -3.39 -5.02
C HIS A 79 -4.10 -3.49 -4.72
N MET A 80 -3.36 -4.01 -5.66
CA MET A 80 -1.93 -4.30 -5.53
C MET A 80 -1.12 -3.49 -6.54
N ILE A 81 -0.02 -2.94 -6.09
CA ILE A 81 1.07 -2.51 -6.97
C ILE A 81 2.11 -3.63 -6.94
N LEU A 82 2.34 -4.22 -8.09
CA LEU A 82 3.33 -5.28 -8.29
C LEU A 82 4.52 -4.71 -9.07
N PHE A 83 5.70 -4.74 -8.47
CA PHE A 83 6.95 -4.25 -9.03
C PHE A 83 7.79 -5.41 -9.54
N GLY A 84 8.40 -5.25 -10.72
CA GLY A 84 9.36 -6.19 -11.28
C GLY A 84 8.74 -7.46 -11.86
N PHE A 85 7.46 -7.48 -12.16
CA PHE A 85 6.85 -8.58 -12.93
C PHE A 85 7.20 -8.40 -14.41
N PRO A 86 7.73 -9.44 -15.08
CA PRO A 86 8.38 -9.28 -16.41
C PRO A 86 7.40 -9.17 -17.58
N PHE A 87 6.11 -9.35 -17.36
CA PHE A 87 5.09 -9.36 -18.40
C PHE A 87 4.13 -8.16 -18.27
N THR A 88 3.54 -7.77 -19.38
CA THR A 88 2.57 -6.65 -19.46
C THR A 88 1.35 -7.03 -20.30
N GLY A 89 0.34 -6.15 -20.34
CA GLY A 89 -0.86 -6.34 -21.17
C GLY A 89 -1.68 -7.55 -20.76
N LYS A 90 -2.39 -8.13 -21.74
CA LYS A 90 -3.27 -9.28 -21.53
C LYS A 90 -2.53 -10.48 -20.95
N MET A 91 -1.33 -10.77 -21.46
CA MET A 91 -0.50 -11.88 -20.98
C MET A 91 -0.25 -11.76 -19.46
N ALA A 92 0.05 -10.57 -18.96
CA ALA A 92 0.26 -10.39 -17.52
C ALA A 92 -1.01 -10.75 -16.72
N GLY A 93 -2.18 -10.31 -17.18
CA GLY A 93 -3.47 -10.63 -16.55
C GLY A 93 -3.71 -12.14 -16.48
N ASP A 94 -3.52 -12.85 -17.58
CA ASP A 94 -3.72 -14.31 -17.67
C ASP A 94 -2.77 -15.06 -16.73
N LEU A 95 -1.48 -14.72 -16.74
CA LEU A 95 -0.45 -15.35 -15.88
C LEU A 95 -0.67 -15.07 -14.38
N LEU A 96 -1.16 -13.88 -14.03
CA LEU A 96 -1.51 -13.54 -12.65
C LEU A 96 -2.77 -14.27 -12.21
N ALA A 97 -3.76 -14.45 -13.09
CA ALA A 97 -4.98 -15.21 -12.80
C ALA A 97 -4.68 -16.68 -12.46
N GLU A 98 -3.74 -17.31 -13.19
CA GLU A 98 -3.26 -18.67 -12.87
C GLU A 98 -2.66 -18.78 -11.45
N CYS A 99 -2.09 -17.70 -10.93
CA CYS A 99 -1.54 -17.65 -9.58
C CYS A 99 -2.58 -17.25 -8.53
N TRP A 100 -3.59 -16.44 -8.89
CA TRP A 100 -4.64 -16.03 -7.97
C TRP A 100 -5.55 -17.20 -7.59
N GLN A 101 -6.12 -17.89 -8.56
CA GLN A 101 -6.93 -19.11 -8.40
C GLN A 101 -8.24 -18.93 -7.63
N ASN A 102 -8.61 -17.72 -7.25
CA ASN A 102 -9.81 -17.45 -6.43
C ASN A 102 -10.81 -16.55 -7.19
N GLY A 103 -10.64 -16.38 -8.50
CA GLY A 103 -11.55 -15.57 -9.32
C GLY A 103 -10.83 -14.68 -10.32
N PHE A 104 -11.19 -13.39 -10.37
CA PHE A 104 -10.83 -12.51 -11.47
C PHE A 104 -9.59 -11.66 -11.14
N VAL A 105 -8.78 -11.42 -12.18
CA VAL A 105 -7.63 -10.52 -12.13
C VAL A 105 -7.71 -9.50 -13.24
N GLN A 106 -7.53 -8.23 -12.87
CA GLN A 106 -7.29 -7.15 -13.83
C GLN A 106 -5.90 -6.59 -13.57
N ALA A 107 -5.12 -6.42 -14.63
CA ALA A 107 -3.77 -5.87 -14.53
C ALA A 107 -3.52 -4.88 -15.67
N HIS A 108 -2.96 -3.73 -15.33
CA HIS A 108 -2.54 -2.72 -16.30
C HIS A 108 -1.27 -1.99 -15.82
N PRO A 109 -0.54 -1.30 -16.72
CA PRO A 109 0.63 -0.55 -16.34
C PRO A 109 0.34 0.45 -15.21
N LEU A 110 1.27 0.55 -14.27
CA LEU A 110 1.16 1.46 -13.14
C LEU A 110 1.31 2.91 -13.59
N THR A 111 0.40 3.78 -13.17
CA THR A 111 0.51 5.23 -13.30
C THR A 111 0.48 5.93 -11.93
N ILE A 112 0.70 7.24 -11.93
CA ILE A 112 0.64 8.05 -10.69
C ILE A 112 -0.78 8.03 -10.10
N LYS A 113 -1.80 7.92 -10.95
CA LYS A 113 -3.21 7.88 -10.51
C LYS A 113 -3.48 6.65 -9.63
N GLU A 114 -2.99 5.48 -10.04
CA GLU A 114 -3.15 4.24 -9.28
C GLU A 114 -2.35 4.28 -7.97
N ILE A 115 -1.17 4.91 -7.97
CA ILE A 115 -0.41 5.11 -6.72
C ILE A 115 -1.23 5.97 -5.74
N ALA A 116 -1.81 7.08 -6.22
CA ALA A 116 -2.67 7.94 -5.40
C ALA A 116 -3.92 7.19 -4.92
N TYR A 117 -4.54 6.40 -5.82
CA TYR A 117 -5.71 5.58 -5.52
C TYR A 117 -5.45 4.60 -4.38
N VAL A 118 -4.38 3.81 -4.46
CA VAL A 118 -4.03 2.85 -3.39
C VAL A 118 -3.71 3.56 -2.08
N CYS A 119 -3.06 4.74 -2.11
CA CYS A 119 -2.78 5.53 -0.92
C CYS A 119 -4.05 6.09 -0.26
N LYS A 120 -5.09 6.42 -1.05
CA LYS A 120 -6.37 6.91 -0.54
C LYS A 120 -6.99 5.93 0.46
N TYR A 121 -6.97 4.63 0.16
CA TYR A 121 -7.51 3.59 1.05
C TYR A 121 -6.75 3.42 2.37
N MET A 122 -5.57 4.02 2.50
CA MET A 122 -4.87 4.06 3.78
C MET A 122 -5.43 5.12 4.74
N TYR A 123 -6.02 6.19 4.21
CA TYR A 123 -6.51 7.33 4.98
C TYR A 123 -8.03 7.35 5.11
N GLU A 124 -8.74 7.00 4.05
CA GLU A 124 -10.18 6.85 4.14
C GLU A 124 -10.48 5.55 4.89
N LYS A 125 -11.35 5.66 5.91
CA LYS A 125 -11.92 4.47 6.53
C LYS A 125 -12.61 3.71 5.41
N SER A 126 -11.92 2.71 4.85
CA SER A 126 -12.51 1.83 3.83
C SER A 126 -13.84 1.35 4.37
N MET A 127 -14.84 1.27 3.50
CA MET A 127 -16.21 0.89 3.87
C MET A 127 -16.20 -0.55 4.41
N CYS A 128 -15.84 -0.67 5.69
CA CYS A 128 -15.96 -1.94 6.39
C CYS A 128 -17.45 -2.14 6.71
N PRO A 129 -18.05 -3.25 6.34
CA PRO A 129 -19.41 -3.59 6.75
C PRO A 129 -19.60 -3.37 8.25
N GLU A 130 -20.71 -2.78 8.66
CA GLU A 130 -20.94 -2.39 10.06
C GLU A 130 -20.78 -3.57 11.02
N ILE A 131 -21.28 -4.73 10.63
CA ILE A 131 -21.17 -5.98 11.38
C ILE A 131 -19.74 -6.46 11.61
N LEU A 132 -18.77 -5.99 10.79
CA LEU A 132 -17.35 -6.34 10.90
C LEU A 132 -16.52 -5.27 11.61
N ARG A 133 -17.11 -4.15 12.04
CA ARG A 133 -16.35 -3.01 12.61
C ARG A 133 -15.57 -3.36 13.86
N ASP A 134 -16.10 -4.26 14.69
CA ASP A 134 -15.46 -4.68 15.93
C ASP A 134 -14.56 -5.91 15.74
N GLU A 135 -14.67 -6.58 14.61
CA GLU A 135 -13.90 -7.77 14.26
C GLU A 135 -12.54 -7.41 13.69
N LYS A 136 -11.51 -7.26 14.54
CA LYS A 136 -10.14 -6.89 14.13
C LYS A 136 -9.58 -7.76 13.02
N LYS A 137 -9.93 -9.04 12.96
CA LYS A 137 -9.46 -10.03 11.96
C LYS A 137 -9.90 -9.65 10.54
N TYR A 138 -11.08 -9.05 10.39
CA TYR A 138 -11.70 -8.78 9.09
C TYR A 138 -11.64 -7.31 8.68
N LYS A 139 -10.95 -6.47 9.45
CA LYS A 139 -10.70 -5.09 9.05
C LYS A 139 -9.85 -5.03 7.78
N PRO A 140 -10.13 -4.09 6.88
CA PRO A 140 -9.24 -3.79 5.78
C PRO A 140 -7.79 -3.68 6.24
N PHE A 141 -6.88 -4.19 5.43
CA PHE A 141 -5.47 -4.29 5.76
C PHE A 141 -4.57 -3.83 4.61
N MET A 142 -3.33 -3.58 4.95
CA MET A 142 -2.24 -3.34 4.03
C MET A 142 -1.12 -4.37 4.26
N LEU A 143 -0.57 -4.91 3.17
CA LEU A 143 0.65 -5.71 3.19
C LEU A 143 1.64 -5.16 2.16
N CYS A 144 2.93 -5.25 2.46
CA CYS A 144 3.98 -4.86 1.51
C CYS A 144 5.27 -5.63 1.73
N SER A 145 6.14 -5.58 0.73
CA SER A 145 7.52 -6.06 0.85
C SER A 145 8.27 -5.24 1.89
N ARG A 146 8.99 -5.91 2.82
CA ARG A 146 9.63 -5.26 3.97
C ARG A 146 11.15 -5.32 3.96
N ASN A 147 11.74 -6.26 3.24
CA ASN A 147 13.18 -6.49 3.21
C ASN A 147 13.78 -6.30 1.80
N PRO A 148 14.35 -5.12 1.53
CA PRO A 148 14.25 -3.86 2.26
C PRO A 148 12.81 -3.28 2.24
N GLY A 149 12.52 -2.21 2.98
CA GLY A 149 11.21 -1.52 2.92
C GLY A 149 10.94 -0.93 1.54
N ILE A 150 9.66 -0.74 1.19
CA ILE A 150 9.25 -0.08 -0.05
C ILE A 150 9.84 1.34 -0.12
N GLY A 151 10.44 1.69 -1.25
CA GLY A 151 11.11 2.97 -1.48
C GLY A 151 12.54 3.03 -0.98
N PHE A 152 13.14 1.91 -0.54
CA PHE A 152 14.53 1.87 -0.08
C PHE A 152 15.51 2.41 -1.13
N GLY A 153 15.27 2.19 -2.41
CA GLY A 153 16.10 2.69 -3.51
C GLY A 153 16.24 4.21 -3.56
N PHE A 154 15.35 4.97 -2.88
CA PHE A 154 15.52 6.40 -2.70
C PHE A 154 16.72 6.75 -1.82
N MET A 155 17.09 5.87 -0.88
CA MET A 155 18.13 6.08 0.12
C MET A 155 19.52 5.76 -0.45
N LYS A 156 19.90 6.42 -1.55
CA LYS A 156 21.26 6.36 -2.13
C LYS A 156 22.26 7.17 -1.29
N ALA A 157 23.54 6.88 -1.40
CA ALA A 157 24.57 7.48 -0.57
C ALA A 157 24.60 9.01 -0.66
N ASP A 158 24.46 9.56 -1.86
CA ASP A 158 24.38 10.99 -2.13
C ASP A 158 23.15 11.65 -1.47
N ILE A 159 22.01 10.99 -1.52
CA ILE A 159 20.76 11.43 -0.86
C ILE A 159 20.90 11.41 0.67
N ILE A 160 21.48 10.34 1.21
CA ILE A 160 21.74 10.23 2.65
C ILE A 160 22.66 11.36 3.10
N GLU A 161 23.76 11.59 2.39
CA GLU A 161 24.73 12.66 2.70
C GLU A 161 24.08 14.04 2.61
N PHE A 162 23.28 14.29 1.57
CA PHE A 162 22.54 15.54 1.42
C PHE A 162 21.63 15.81 2.63
N TYR A 163 20.81 14.84 3.04
CA TYR A 163 19.88 15.02 4.18
C TYR A 163 20.62 15.12 5.52
N ARG A 164 21.77 14.50 5.68
CA ARG A 164 22.62 14.67 6.87
C ARG A 164 23.23 16.07 6.97
N ARG A 165 23.69 16.62 5.85
CA ARG A 165 24.21 17.99 5.79
C ARG A 165 23.13 19.05 5.86
N HIS A 166 21.94 18.75 5.35
CA HIS A 166 20.81 19.68 5.27
C HIS A 166 19.54 19.02 5.82
N PRO A 167 19.42 18.85 7.16
CA PRO A 167 18.28 18.19 7.77
C PRO A 167 16.96 18.86 7.41
N ARG A 168 15.95 18.07 7.04
CA ARG A 168 14.62 18.54 6.63
C ARG A 168 13.56 17.53 7.05
N ASP A 169 12.39 18.03 7.38
CA ASP A 169 11.22 17.22 7.73
C ASP A 169 10.36 16.85 6.50
N TYR A 170 10.87 17.08 5.29
CA TYR A 170 10.17 16.79 4.04
C TYR A 170 11.09 16.17 2.99
N VAL A 171 10.47 15.43 2.07
CA VAL A 171 11.08 14.98 0.81
C VAL A 171 10.42 15.69 -0.36
N ARG A 172 11.13 15.80 -1.48
CA ARG A 172 10.53 16.27 -2.73
C ARG A 172 9.96 15.07 -3.50
N ALA A 173 8.65 15.09 -3.70
CA ALA A 173 7.94 14.13 -4.53
C ALA A 173 8.08 14.48 -6.02
N TRP A 174 7.33 13.79 -6.85
CA TRP A 174 7.21 14.09 -8.28
C TRP A 174 6.85 15.56 -8.50
N ALA A 175 7.36 16.15 -9.57
CA ALA A 175 7.18 17.58 -9.89
C ALA A 175 7.66 18.56 -8.79
N GLY A 176 8.54 18.13 -7.87
CA GLY A 176 9.14 18.99 -6.86
C GLY A 176 8.26 19.34 -5.66
N HIS A 177 7.05 18.81 -5.58
CA HIS A 177 6.17 19.03 -4.43
C HIS A 177 6.80 18.52 -3.14
N LYS A 178 6.71 19.34 -2.08
CA LYS A 178 7.14 18.94 -0.75
C LYS A 178 6.11 17.99 -0.14
N MET A 179 6.58 16.85 0.34
CA MET A 179 5.82 15.89 1.13
C MET A 179 6.50 15.72 2.48
N ALA A 180 5.71 15.52 3.54
CA ALA A 180 6.26 15.18 4.85
C ALA A 180 7.24 13.99 4.72
N MET A 181 8.35 14.05 5.45
CA MET A 181 9.35 12.98 5.49
C MET A 181 8.69 11.69 5.96
N PRO A 182 8.70 10.61 5.14
CA PRO A 182 8.20 9.32 5.58
C PRO A 182 8.99 8.83 6.79
N ARG A 183 8.30 8.30 7.80
CA ARG A 183 8.94 7.77 9.01
C ARG A 183 10.06 6.78 8.69
N TYR A 184 9.86 5.90 7.72
CA TYR A 184 10.86 4.94 7.26
C TYR A 184 12.19 5.60 6.84
N TYR A 185 12.14 6.78 6.21
CA TYR A 185 13.34 7.53 5.85
C TYR A 185 13.90 8.31 7.05
N ALA A 186 13.04 8.95 7.83
CA ALA A 186 13.47 9.66 9.02
C ALA A 186 14.25 8.75 9.98
N ASP A 187 13.77 7.53 10.22
CA ASP A 187 14.43 6.54 11.09
C ASP A 187 15.79 6.05 10.56
N LYS A 188 16.07 6.23 9.26
CA LYS A 188 17.35 5.86 8.65
C LYS A 188 18.31 7.04 8.50
N LEU A 189 17.79 8.26 8.45
CA LEU A 189 18.56 9.48 8.22
C LEU A 189 18.97 10.15 9.53
N TYR A 190 18.12 10.11 10.53
CA TYR A 190 18.21 10.94 11.70
C TYR A 190 18.17 10.10 13.00
N ASP A 191 18.95 10.51 13.98
CA ASP A 191 18.80 10.08 15.36
C ASP A 191 17.54 10.69 16.02
N ASP A 192 17.29 10.34 17.26
CA ASP A 192 16.08 10.77 17.96
C ASP A 192 16.12 12.27 18.30
N ASP A 193 17.31 12.82 18.58
CA ASP A 193 17.50 14.23 18.87
C ASP A 193 17.20 15.10 17.64
N MET A 194 17.71 14.71 16.48
CA MET A 194 17.42 15.40 15.22
C MET A 194 15.93 15.30 14.82
N LYS A 195 15.31 14.13 15.06
CA LYS A 195 13.85 13.97 14.82
C LYS A 195 13.03 14.87 15.72
N ALA A 196 13.41 14.99 17.01
CA ALA A 196 12.77 15.88 17.96
C ALA A 196 12.92 17.35 17.54
N PHE A 197 14.13 17.78 17.19
CA PHE A 197 14.43 19.13 16.71
C PHE A 197 13.59 19.49 15.47
N LEU A 198 13.55 18.63 14.45
CA LEU A 198 12.77 18.87 13.23
C LEU A 198 11.25 18.93 13.49
N LYS A 199 10.77 18.16 14.49
CA LYS A 199 9.38 18.22 14.92
C LYS A 199 9.06 19.56 15.57
N GLU A 200 9.89 20.04 16.47
CA GLU A 200 9.72 21.32 17.16
C GLU A 200 9.73 22.49 16.18
N MET A 201 10.70 22.54 15.28
CA MET A 201 10.77 23.53 14.18
C MET A 201 9.49 23.57 13.35
N ARG A 202 8.92 22.42 13.04
CA ARG A 202 7.67 22.35 12.28
C ARG A 202 6.48 22.87 13.08
N GLU A 203 6.39 22.50 14.37
CA GLU A 203 5.31 22.99 15.25
C GLU A 203 5.38 24.50 15.46
N GLU A 204 6.59 25.03 15.56
CA GLU A 204 6.82 26.48 15.66
C GLU A 204 6.41 27.20 14.38
N PHE A 205 6.80 26.68 13.21
CA PHE A 205 6.39 27.22 11.91
C PHE A 205 4.85 27.27 11.77
N PHE A 206 4.15 26.20 12.17
CA PHE A 206 2.69 26.18 12.11
C PHE A 206 2.05 27.16 13.11
N ARG A 207 2.61 27.31 14.32
CA ARG A 207 2.14 28.33 15.30
C ARG A 207 2.25 29.75 14.73
N HIS A 208 3.39 30.08 14.14
CA HIS A 208 3.59 31.40 13.50
C HIS A 208 2.66 31.61 12.30
N LYS A 209 2.46 30.61 11.48
CA LYS A 209 1.56 30.73 10.32
C LYS A 209 0.11 30.97 10.75
N MET A 210 -0.38 30.21 11.72
CA MET A 210 -1.73 30.40 12.24
C MET A 210 -1.92 31.78 12.89
N PHE A 211 -0.90 32.28 13.60
CA PHE A 211 -0.97 33.62 14.20
C PHE A 211 -1.07 34.73 13.15
N ASN A 212 -0.36 34.59 12.02
CA ASN A 212 -0.38 35.61 10.95
C ASN A 212 -1.63 35.53 10.04
N GLU A 213 -2.38 34.44 10.05
CA GLU A 213 -3.66 34.31 9.32
C GLU A 213 -4.87 34.84 10.13
N TRP A 214 -4.65 35.24 11.41
CA TRP A 214 -5.69 35.81 12.30
C TRP A 214 -5.52 37.34 12.54
N ILE A 215 -4.53 37.99 11.92
CA ILE A 215 -4.30 39.43 11.87
C ILE A 215 -4.61 39.95 10.46
#